data_32bdc69b4110e48cb92e17bdfb5e4e66
#
_entry.id   32bdc69b4110e48cb92e17bdfb5e4e66
#
_cell.length_a   1.000
_cell.length_b   1.000
_cell.length_c   1.000
_cell.angle_alpha   90.00
_cell.angle_beta   90.00
_cell.angle_gamma   90.00
#
_symmetry.space_group_name_H-M   'P 1'
#
loop_
_entity.id
_entity.type
_entity.pdbx_description
1 polymer ?
#
loop_
_entity_poly.entity_id
_entity_poly.type
_entity_poly.pdbx_seq_one_letter_code
_entity_poly.pdbx_strand_id
1 'polypeptide(L)'
;MQYGLIITTGDPGTVADLAAEAEAAGWDGVFYFDAIAIGSMELYDPWVVLAAIAHRTNRVRIGAIVTAPARRRPWKLARETMTLDRLSGGRLVLPVGLGALDDAGF
;
A
#
# COMPACT_ATOMS: atom_id res chain seq x y z
N MET A 1 -2.56 -20.85 -7.36
CA MET A 1 -1.54 -20.00 -6.70
C MET A 1 -1.77 -18.56 -7.09
N GLN A 2 -1.57 -17.65 -6.15
CA GLN A 2 -1.76 -16.22 -6.39
C GLN A 2 -0.41 -15.49 -6.34
N TYR A 3 -0.27 -14.47 -7.18
CA TYR A 3 0.97 -13.69 -7.29
C TYR A 3 0.67 -12.22 -7.09
N GLY A 4 1.49 -11.57 -6.26
CA GLY A 4 1.39 -10.14 -6.00
C GLY A 4 2.67 -9.41 -6.44
N LEU A 5 2.52 -8.14 -6.79
CA LEU A 5 3.60 -7.26 -7.19
C LEU A 5 3.74 -6.14 -6.17
N ILE A 6 4.97 -5.86 -5.73
CA ILE A 6 5.26 -4.72 -4.86
C ILE A 6 5.84 -3.59 -5.72
N ILE A 7 5.19 -2.43 -5.71
CA ILE A 7 5.68 -1.25 -6.42
C ILE A 7 6.43 -0.38 -5.42
N THR A 8 7.70 -0.11 -5.69
CA THR A 8 8.58 0.59 -4.76
C THR A 8 9.08 1.94 -5.28
N THR A 9 8.77 2.30 -6.53
CA THR A 9 9.27 3.53 -7.15
C THR A 9 8.16 4.23 -7.93
N GLY A 10 8.36 5.54 -8.14
CA GLY A 10 7.43 6.36 -8.89
C GLY A 10 6.59 7.25 -7.98
N ASP A 11 6.08 8.35 -8.55
CA ASP A 11 5.14 9.20 -7.84
C ASP A 11 3.77 8.51 -7.71
N PRO A 12 2.86 9.05 -6.88
CA PRO A 12 1.56 8.38 -6.65
C PRO A 12 0.75 8.10 -7.90
N GLY A 13 0.77 9.01 -8.87
CA GLY A 13 0.06 8.82 -10.14
C GLY A 13 0.65 7.68 -10.95
N THR A 14 1.98 7.62 -11.04
CA THR A 14 2.69 6.55 -11.73
C THR A 14 2.43 5.20 -11.06
N VAL A 15 2.45 5.17 -9.73
CA VAL A 15 2.17 3.93 -8.98
C VAL A 15 0.75 3.44 -9.28
N ALA A 16 -0.23 4.33 -9.30
CA ALA A 16 -1.61 3.96 -9.63
C ALA A 16 -1.74 3.44 -11.07
N ASP A 17 -1.04 4.05 -12.02
CA ASP A 17 -1.02 3.59 -13.41
C ASP A 17 -0.39 2.20 -13.52
N LEU A 18 0.73 1.95 -12.84
CA LEU A 18 1.37 0.65 -12.82
C LEU A 18 0.46 -0.42 -12.19
N ALA A 19 -0.28 -0.07 -11.17
CA ALA A 19 -1.24 -0.99 -10.55
C ALA A 19 -2.33 -1.40 -11.54
N ALA A 20 -2.85 -0.45 -12.32
CA ALA A 20 -3.83 -0.75 -13.36
C ALA A 20 -3.25 -1.66 -14.44
N GLU A 21 -2.01 -1.42 -14.85
CA GLU A 21 -1.31 -2.28 -15.82
C GLU A 21 -1.10 -3.69 -15.26
N ALA A 22 -0.70 -3.81 -13.99
CA ALA A 22 -0.50 -5.10 -13.34
C ALA A 22 -1.81 -5.89 -13.29
N GLU A 23 -2.92 -5.23 -12.98
CA GLU A 23 -4.23 -5.87 -12.98
C GLU A 23 -4.59 -6.36 -14.38
N ALA A 24 -4.39 -5.55 -15.40
CA ALA A 24 -4.66 -5.92 -16.78
C ALA A 24 -3.77 -7.09 -17.24
N ALA A 25 -2.56 -7.21 -16.69
CA ALA A 25 -1.63 -8.28 -16.99
C ALA A 25 -1.92 -9.58 -16.22
N GLY A 26 -2.92 -9.59 -15.34
CA GLY A 26 -3.35 -10.80 -14.64
C GLY A 26 -2.75 -11.02 -13.26
N TRP A 27 -2.08 -10.05 -12.68
CA TRP A 27 -1.60 -10.16 -11.30
C TRP A 27 -2.78 -10.21 -10.32
N ASP A 28 -2.61 -10.92 -9.21
CA ASP A 28 -3.66 -11.11 -8.22
C ASP A 28 -3.64 -10.04 -7.12
N GLY A 29 -2.49 -9.44 -6.88
CA GLY A 29 -2.33 -8.40 -5.88
C GLY A 29 -1.33 -7.35 -6.30
N VAL A 30 -1.54 -6.12 -5.85
CA VAL A 30 -0.62 -5.00 -6.03
C VAL A 30 -0.42 -4.34 -4.68
N PHE A 31 0.83 -4.19 -4.28
CA PHE A 31 1.17 -3.72 -2.94
C PHE A 31 2.12 -2.54 -3.01
N TYR A 32 1.99 -1.65 -2.05
CA TYR A 32 2.93 -0.57 -1.80
C TYR A 32 3.70 -0.89 -0.52
N PHE A 33 4.44 0.04 0.03
CA PHE A 33 5.20 -0.17 1.25
C PHE A 33 4.99 0.97 2.24
N ASP A 34 5.22 0.70 3.52
CA ASP A 34 5.02 1.66 4.60
C ASP A 34 6.36 2.00 5.24
N ALA A 35 6.87 3.20 4.94
CA ALA A 35 8.08 3.74 5.52
C ALA A 35 7.93 5.24 5.69
N ILE A 36 8.71 5.83 6.60
CA ILE A 36 8.69 7.27 6.85
C ILE A 36 9.91 7.94 6.21
N ALA A 37 11.09 7.39 6.42
CA ALA A 37 12.31 7.95 5.83
C ALA A 37 13.38 6.88 5.67
N ILE A 38 13.76 6.59 4.44
CA ILE A 38 14.84 5.63 4.13
C ILE A 38 15.83 6.34 3.20
N GLY A 39 16.98 6.73 3.76
CA GLY A 39 18.03 7.41 3.00
C GLY A 39 17.51 8.68 2.33
N SER A 40 17.79 8.81 1.04
CA SER A 40 17.33 9.93 0.21
C SER A 40 16.11 9.57 -0.65
N MET A 41 15.47 8.44 -0.40
CA MET A 41 14.29 8.03 -1.15
C MET A 41 13.13 8.98 -0.92
N GLU A 42 12.43 9.33 -1.98
CA GLU A 42 11.18 10.07 -1.89
C GLU A 42 10.08 9.06 -1.56
N LEU A 43 9.48 9.21 -0.38
CA LEU A 43 8.48 8.29 0.15
C LEU A 43 7.13 8.99 0.24
N TYR A 44 6.09 8.26 -0.13
CA TYR A 44 4.73 8.78 -0.10
C TYR A 44 3.91 8.03 0.93
N ASP A 45 2.85 8.66 1.43
CA ASP A 45 1.96 8.01 2.40
C ASP A 45 1.28 6.79 1.77
N PRO A 46 1.42 5.60 2.36
CA PRO A 46 0.86 4.40 1.75
C PRO A 46 -0.65 4.41 1.65
N TRP A 47 -1.36 4.98 2.61
CA TRP A 47 -2.82 4.96 2.61
C TRP A 47 -3.39 5.83 1.51
N VAL A 48 -2.77 6.98 1.25
CA VAL A 48 -3.18 7.85 0.14
C VAL A 48 -2.85 7.21 -1.21
N VAL A 49 -1.67 6.61 -1.33
CA VAL A 49 -1.29 5.88 -2.55
C VAL A 49 -2.22 4.70 -2.80
N LEU A 50 -2.54 3.93 -1.76
CA LEU A 50 -3.44 2.79 -1.89
C LEU A 50 -4.86 3.21 -2.26
N ALA A 51 -5.31 4.38 -1.82
CA ALA A 51 -6.61 4.91 -2.25
C ALA A 51 -6.62 5.18 -3.76
N ALA A 52 -5.53 5.73 -4.30
CA ALA A 52 -5.40 5.93 -5.73
C ALA A 52 -5.38 4.60 -6.49
N ILE A 53 -4.67 3.61 -5.98
CA ILE A 53 -4.65 2.26 -6.54
C ILE A 53 -6.06 1.66 -6.52
N ALA A 54 -6.76 1.76 -5.39
CA ALA A 54 -8.11 1.24 -5.26
C ALA A 54 -9.06 1.82 -6.30
N HIS A 55 -8.92 3.12 -6.58
CA HIS A 55 -9.76 3.81 -7.55
C HIS A 55 -9.45 3.40 -8.99
N ARG A 56 -8.21 3.03 -9.28
CA ARG A 56 -7.76 2.66 -10.62
C ARG A 56 -7.87 1.17 -10.93
N THR A 57 -8.24 0.36 -9.95
CA THR A 57 -8.33 -1.10 -10.10
C THR A 57 -9.68 -1.61 -9.63
N ASN A 58 -10.01 -2.85 -10.02
CA ASN A 58 -11.33 -3.43 -9.70
C ASN A 58 -11.26 -4.78 -9.01
N ARG A 59 -10.19 -5.53 -9.18
CA ARG A 59 -10.11 -6.94 -8.79
C ARG A 59 -8.94 -7.27 -7.87
N VAL A 60 -7.79 -6.66 -8.07
CA VAL A 60 -6.56 -7.04 -7.38
C VAL A 60 -6.66 -6.75 -5.88
N ARG A 61 -6.04 -7.60 -5.07
CA ARG A 61 -5.81 -7.34 -3.65
C ARG A 61 -4.81 -6.20 -3.53
N ILE A 62 -5.01 -5.34 -2.54
CA ILE A 62 -4.15 -4.18 -2.32
C ILE A 62 -3.75 -4.09 -0.85
N GLY A 63 -2.60 -3.50 -0.59
CA GLY A 63 -2.12 -3.31 0.77
C GLY A 63 -0.71 -2.74 0.79
N ALA A 64 -0.20 -2.49 1.98
CA ALA A 64 1.18 -2.09 2.19
C ALA A 64 1.96 -3.25 2.81
N ILE A 65 3.02 -3.66 2.16
CA ILE A 65 3.90 -4.71 2.67
C ILE A 65 5.20 -4.07 3.16
N VAL A 66 5.44 -4.06 4.43
CA VAL A 66 4.50 -4.40 5.51
C VAL A 66 4.11 -3.13 6.25
N THR A 67 2.93 -3.14 6.86
CA THR A 67 2.50 -2.05 7.73
C THR A 67 3.12 -2.25 9.12
N ALA A 68 3.69 -1.19 9.68
CA ALA A 68 4.25 -1.21 11.04
C ALA A 68 3.27 -0.50 12.00
N PRO A 69 2.33 -1.22 12.64
CA PRO A 69 1.30 -0.59 13.46
C PRO A 69 1.85 0.20 14.65
N ALA A 70 3.05 -0.16 15.14
CA ALA A 70 3.68 0.54 16.27
C ALA A 70 3.95 2.02 15.99
N ARG A 71 4.05 2.43 14.72
CA ARG A 71 4.24 3.83 14.34
C ARG A 71 2.95 4.62 14.24
N ARG A 72 1.81 3.97 14.40
CA ARG A 72 0.51 4.58 14.11
C ARG A 72 -0.36 4.60 15.34
N ARG A 73 -1.22 5.60 15.41
CA ARG A 73 -2.25 5.64 16.45
C ARG A 73 -3.33 4.60 16.11
N PRO A 74 -3.72 3.74 17.07
CA PRO A 74 -4.65 2.64 16.78
C PRO A 74 -5.98 3.10 16.17
N TRP A 75 -6.54 4.18 16.68
CA TRP A 75 -7.82 4.68 16.16
C TRP A 75 -7.68 5.25 14.75
N LYS A 76 -6.55 5.84 14.43
CA LYS A 76 -6.31 6.37 13.08
C LYS A 76 -6.11 5.22 12.10
N LEU A 77 -5.31 4.25 12.46
CA LEU A 77 -5.10 3.05 11.63
C LEU A 77 -6.41 2.30 11.37
N ALA A 78 -7.22 2.13 12.42
CA ALA A 78 -8.53 1.49 12.28
C ALA A 78 -9.43 2.22 11.30
N ARG A 79 -9.43 3.54 11.35
CA ARG A 79 -10.25 4.37 10.45
C ARG A 79 -9.73 4.29 9.01
N GLU A 80 -8.43 4.35 8.84
CA GLU A 80 -7.81 4.28 7.51
C GLU A 80 -8.06 2.93 6.85
N THR A 81 -7.87 1.84 7.58
CA THR A 81 -8.05 0.50 7.03
C THR A 81 -9.51 0.21 6.70
N MET A 82 -10.42 0.60 7.57
CA MET A 82 -11.85 0.45 7.30
C MET A 82 -12.27 1.22 6.04
N THR A 83 -11.82 2.47 5.93
CA THR A 83 -12.17 3.32 4.80
C THR A 83 -11.63 2.77 3.50
N LEU A 84 -10.37 2.35 3.51
CA LEU A 84 -9.73 1.80 2.32
C LEU A 84 -10.37 0.46 1.90
N ASP A 85 -10.72 -0.37 2.86
CA ASP A 85 -11.40 -1.62 2.55
C ASP A 85 -12.76 -1.38 1.88
N ARG A 86 -13.52 -0.42 2.38
CA ARG A 86 -14.79 -0.02 1.78
C ARG A 86 -14.61 0.58 0.39
N LEU A 87 -13.62 1.47 0.24
CA LEU A 87 -13.32 2.10 -1.03
C LEU A 87 -12.92 1.08 -2.09
N SER A 88 -12.20 0.05 -1.70
CA SER A 88 -11.73 -0.99 -2.62
C SER A 88 -12.72 -2.13 -2.82
N GLY A 89 -13.87 -2.09 -2.18
CA GLY A 89 -14.84 -3.18 -2.28
C GLY A 89 -14.39 -4.46 -1.59
N GLY A 90 -13.70 -4.34 -0.45
CA GLY A 90 -13.27 -5.49 0.34
C GLY A 90 -11.97 -6.14 -0.12
N ARG A 91 -11.11 -5.40 -0.83
CA ARG A 91 -9.86 -5.95 -1.39
C ARG A 91 -8.63 -5.69 -0.53
N LEU A 92 -8.76 -4.99 0.60
CA LEU A 92 -7.62 -4.67 1.44
C LEU A 92 -7.05 -5.92 2.10
N VAL A 93 -5.73 -6.04 2.03
CA VAL A 93 -4.93 -6.99 2.81
C VAL A 93 -4.03 -6.15 3.71
N LEU A 94 -3.91 -6.54 4.97
CA LEU A 94 -3.13 -5.77 5.94
C LEU A 94 -1.97 -6.63 6.48
N PRO A 95 -0.86 -6.74 5.74
CA PRO A 95 0.33 -7.40 6.25
C PRO A 95 0.98 -6.52 7.32
N VAL A 96 1.29 -7.10 8.47
CA VAL A 96 1.84 -6.33 9.60
C VAL A 96 3.23 -6.82 9.96
N GLY A 97 4.05 -5.90 10.45
CA GLY A 97 5.41 -6.18 10.89
C GLY A 97 5.85 -5.19 11.96
N LEU A 98 7.06 -5.39 12.47
CA LEU A 98 7.60 -4.53 13.52
C LEU A 98 8.21 -3.22 13.00
N GLY A 99 8.49 -3.16 11.71
CA GLY A 99 9.18 -2.03 11.10
C GLY A 99 10.67 -2.32 10.90
N ALA A 100 11.34 -1.41 10.19
CA ALA A 100 12.75 -1.55 9.85
C ALA A 100 13.61 -0.55 10.65
N LEU A 101 14.79 -0.99 11.09
CA LEU A 101 15.71 -0.13 11.83
C LEU A 101 16.31 0.99 10.99
N ASP A 102 16.37 0.80 9.67
CA ASP A 102 16.87 1.81 8.73
C ASP A 102 15.80 2.84 8.34
N ASP A 103 14.57 2.69 8.80
CA ASP A 103 13.54 3.71 8.63
C ASP A 103 13.70 4.76 9.72
N ALA A 104 14.26 5.91 9.35
CA ALA A 104 14.61 6.96 10.31
C ALA A 104 13.40 7.57 11.03
N GLY A 105 12.21 7.37 10.51
CA GLY A 105 10.97 7.82 11.14
C GLY A 105 10.42 6.85 12.18
N PHE A 106 11.01 5.68 12.27
CA PHE A 106 10.57 4.69 13.23
C PHE A 106 11.14 4.93 14.62
#